data_6e08031284b02c529797592adf9dc389
#
_entry.id   6e08031284b02c529797592adf9dc389
#
_cell.length_a   1.000
_cell.length_b   1.000
_cell.length_c   1.000
_cell.angle_alpha   90.00
_cell.angle_beta   90.00
_cell.angle_gamma   90.00
#
_symmetry.space_group_name_H-M   'P 1'
#
loop_
_entity.id
_entity.type
_entity.pdbx_description
1 polymer ?
#
loop_
_entity_poly.entity_id
_entity_poly.type
_entity_poly.pdbx_seq_one_letter_code
_entity_poly.pdbx_strand_id
1 'polypeptide(L)'
;REAVIEGYLVDHDAPHELKTKLSTEGIHYKSGDTVTIYDPVTGEVTNSELLDDELDFDIESFNRKVITEPFNRTVLEEIAHDIDPESHEEQGKTLIYAVNDQHADMIVSILKEIYSETGVDNDAIMKITGSVGGGNKKKVQEAIKRFKNERYPSIAVTVDLLTTGIDVPEITTLVFMRRVKSRILFEQMLGRATRLCPDIHKTHFEIYDPVGVYDSLDPVNTMKSVVTNPNTTFTQLIEGLEVLDNGGKVKNQINQIIAKLQRKKRKMSSEAVTHFIDMSGGMDPTQFIEKLENEPNDVAKDRILANKELFRLLDEKKGHSGGPIVISDKEDELISHTRGYGNGEKPEDYLDAFSAYVNTNMNEIAALNIVCTRPKDLTREDLKSLRLILDREGFTQQQLNTAISQMTNEEIAADIISLIRRYAIGSVLISHEARIRKAVEKLVKAHRFSKQEMNWIKRMETYLMNESVLNVKIFDEDVRFKEQGGFKKIDRVFQNQLESIVLELNTYLYDDGGKTA
;
A
#
# COMPACT_ATOMS: atom_id res chain seq x y z
N ARG A 1 2.18 8.67 6.16
CA ARG A 1 2.97 9.48 5.21
C ARG A 1 4.07 10.28 5.92
N GLU A 2 3.77 11.00 6.97
CA GLU A 2 4.78 11.82 7.67
C GLU A 2 6.02 11.01 8.09
N ALA A 3 5.84 9.82 8.67
CA ALA A 3 6.94 8.95 9.08
C ALA A 3 7.79 8.43 7.89
N VAL A 4 7.20 8.31 6.69
CA VAL A 4 7.94 7.99 5.46
C VAL A 4 8.81 9.18 5.03
N ILE A 5 8.23 10.38 5.02
CA ILE A 5 8.93 11.61 4.65
C ILE A 5 10.09 11.91 5.62
N GLU A 6 9.91 11.60 6.90
CA GLU A 6 10.93 11.74 7.94
C GLU A 6 11.97 10.60 7.95
N GLY A 7 11.81 9.59 7.08
CA GLY A 7 12.76 8.49 6.95
C GLY A 7 12.67 7.44 8.06
N TYR A 8 11.58 7.39 8.83
CA TYR A 8 11.34 6.33 9.81
C TYR A 8 10.72 5.07 9.21
N LEU A 9 10.09 5.21 8.05
CA LEU A 9 9.47 4.13 7.30
C LEU A 9 9.84 4.25 5.82
N VAL A 10 9.80 3.15 5.08
CA VAL A 10 9.90 3.15 3.62
C VAL A 10 8.51 3.18 2.97
N ASP A 11 8.43 3.70 1.76
CA ASP A 11 7.24 3.66 0.92
C ASP A 11 7.33 2.53 -0.11
N HIS A 12 6.24 2.26 -0.80
CA HIS A 12 6.22 1.34 -1.94
C HIS A 12 6.57 2.08 -3.23
N ASP A 13 7.07 1.32 -4.20
CA ASP A 13 7.21 1.78 -5.57
C ASP A 13 5.86 1.74 -6.30
N ALA A 14 5.84 2.21 -7.55
CA ALA A 14 4.68 2.08 -8.43
C ALA A 14 4.29 0.60 -8.53
N PRO A 15 3.03 0.22 -8.18
CA PRO A 15 2.66 -1.19 -8.12
C PRO A 15 2.74 -1.87 -9.50
N HIS A 16 3.13 -3.12 -9.49
CA HIS A 16 3.04 -3.98 -10.67
C HIS A 16 1.58 -4.37 -10.89
N GLU A 17 1.02 -3.99 -12.02
CA GLU A 17 -0.31 -4.36 -12.48
C GLU A 17 -0.20 -5.49 -13.49
N LEU A 18 -0.78 -6.64 -13.17
CA LEU A 18 -0.81 -7.79 -14.04
C LEU A 18 -2.23 -7.98 -14.57
N LYS A 19 -2.40 -7.92 -15.88
CA LYS A 19 -3.68 -8.18 -16.53
C LYS A 19 -3.62 -9.47 -17.31
N THR A 20 -4.52 -10.40 -17.03
CA THR A 20 -4.69 -11.65 -17.76
C THR A 20 -6.00 -11.63 -18.53
N LYS A 21 -6.16 -12.57 -19.45
CA LYS A 21 -7.40 -12.71 -20.21
C LYS A 21 -8.59 -12.96 -19.29
N LEU A 22 -8.47 -13.90 -18.34
CA LEU A 22 -9.56 -14.17 -17.39
C LEU A 22 -9.81 -12.99 -16.45
N SER A 23 -8.78 -12.25 -16.02
CA SER A 23 -8.98 -11.07 -15.16
C SER A 23 -9.71 -9.93 -15.86
N THR A 24 -9.60 -9.84 -17.19
CA THR A 24 -10.19 -8.77 -18.01
C THR A 24 -11.57 -9.16 -18.55
N GLU A 25 -11.69 -10.37 -19.08
CA GLU A 25 -12.93 -10.85 -19.71
C GLU A 25 -13.88 -11.51 -18.70
N GLY A 26 -13.35 -12.07 -17.60
CA GLY A 26 -14.11 -12.90 -16.66
C GLY A 26 -14.17 -14.36 -17.10
N ILE A 27 -14.90 -15.18 -16.32
CA ILE A 27 -15.15 -16.58 -16.60
C ILE A 27 -16.64 -16.75 -16.92
N HIS A 28 -16.96 -17.22 -18.12
CA HIS A 28 -18.32 -17.33 -18.62
C HIS A 28 -18.66 -18.79 -18.96
N TYR A 29 -19.80 -19.28 -18.46
CA TYR A 29 -20.40 -20.56 -18.83
C TYR A 29 -21.78 -20.31 -19.43
N LYS A 30 -22.11 -21.05 -20.48
CA LYS A 30 -23.41 -20.92 -21.15
C LYS A 30 -24.43 -21.88 -20.55
N SER A 31 -25.70 -21.58 -20.76
CA SER A 31 -26.77 -22.55 -20.53
C SER A 31 -26.48 -23.84 -21.30
N GLY A 32 -26.60 -24.99 -20.62
CA GLY A 32 -26.24 -26.29 -21.15
C GLY A 32 -24.79 -26.76 -20.92
N ASP A 33 -23.93 -25.89 -20.38
CA ASP A 33 -22.59 -26.30 -19.94
C ASP A 33 -22.68 -27.08 -18.61
N THR A 34 -21.66 -27.89 -18.33
CA THR A 34 -21.45 -28.50 -17.01
C THR A 34 -20.28 -27.81 -16.32
N VAL A 35 -20.38 -27.60 -15.01
CA VAL A 35 -19.31 -27.03 -14.21
C VAL A 35 -18.91 -27.98 -13.09
N THR A 36 -17.64 -28.01 -12.75
CA THR A 36 -17.14 -28.72 -11.57
C THR A 36 -17.41 -27.88 -10.33
N ILE A 37 -18.02 -28.49 -9.31
CA ILE A 37 -18.44 -27.83 -8.09
C ILE A 37 -17.68 -28.44 -6.92
N TYR A 38 -17.12 -27.58 -6.08
CA TYR A 38 -16.52 -27.94 -4.81
C TYR A 38 -17.43 -27.50 -3.66
N ASP A 39 -17.74 -28.41 -2.75
CA ASP A 39 -18.45 -28.12 -1.51
C ASP A 39 -17.42 -27.88 -0.38
N PRO A 40 -17.30 -26.65 0.13
CA PRO A 40 -16.32 -26.33 1.19
C PRO A 40 -16.69 -26.95 2.54
N VAL A 41 -17.91 -27.48 2.72
CA VAL A 41 -18.37 -28.09 3.98
C VAL A 41 -18.05 -29.58 4.00
N THR A 42 -18.35 -30.29 2.91
CA THR A 42 -18.08 -31.74 2.79
C THR A 42 -16.70 -32.06 2.22
N GLY A 43 -16.08 -31.10 1.50
CA GLY A 43 -14.84 -31.32 0.76
C GLY A 43 -15.02 -32.11 -0.52
N GLU A 44 -16.25 -32.40 -0.94
CA GLU A 44 -16.54 -33.17 -2.13
C GLU A 44 -16.45 -32.33 -3.41
N VAL A 45 -15.94 -32.94 -4.48
CA VAL A 45 -15.93 -32.37 -5.81
C VAL A 45 -16.89 -33.15 -6.68
N THR A 46 -17.87 -32.47 -7.25
CA THR A 46 -18.91 -33.08 -8.10
C THR A 46 -19.08 -32.26 -9.38
N ASN A 47 -19.58 -32.88 -10.44
CA ASN A 47 -20.01 -32.15 -11.62
C ASN A 47 -21.49 -31.72 -11.43
N SER A 48 -21.79 -30.49 -11.87
CA SER A 48 -23.19 -30.03 -11.91
C SER A 48 -24.00 -30.84 -12.91
N GLU A 49 -25.31 -30.82 -12.77
CA GLU A 49 -26.21 -31.05 -13.91
C GLU A 49 -25.97 -29.94 -14.95
N LEU A 50 -26.59 -30.08 -16.14
CA LEU A 50 -26.53 -29.03 -17.15
C LEU A 50 -27.05 -27.71 -16.55
N LEU A 51 -26.31 -26.63 -16.79
CA LEU A 51 -26.72 -25.31 -16.32
C LEU A 51 -28.03 -24.89 -17.01
N ASP A 52 -29.02 -24.49 -16.24
CA ASP A 52 -30.29 -23.95 -16.77
C ASP A 52 -30.08 -22.54 -17.37
N ASP A 53 -29.22 -21.73 -16.73
CA ASP A 53 -28.89 -20.35 -17.11
C ASP A 53 -27.40 -20.15 -17.32
N GLU A 54 -27.03 -19.01 -17.91
CA GLU A 54 -25.64 -18.56 -18.03
C GLU A 54 -25.04 -18.26 -16.66
N LEU A 55 -23.75 -18.55 -16.48
CA LEU A 55 -23.03 -18.33 -15.23
C LEU A 55 -21.76 -17.52 -15.48
N ASP A 56 -21.70 -16.33 -14.90
CA ASP A 56 -20.61 -15.38 -15.09
C ASP A 56 -19.88 -15.10 -13.78
N PHE A 57 -18.56 -15.08 -13.89
CA PHE A 57 -17.67 -14.71 -12.78
C PHE A 57 -16.71 -13.60 -13.22
N ASP A 58 -16.81 -12.47 -12.56
CA ASP A 58 -15.83 -11.39 -12.65
C ASP A 58 -14.62 -11.67 -11.73
N ILE A 59 -13.57 -10.86 -11.85
CA ILE A 59 -12.35 -10.95 -11.02
C ILE A 59 -12.63 -10.86 -9.51
N GLU A 60 -13.72 -10.20 -9.10
CA GLU A 60 -14.11 -10.14 -7.69
C GLU A 60 -14.57 -11.49 -7.14
N SER A 61 -15.01 -12.35 -8.02
CA SER A 61 -15.48 -13.72 -7.71
C SER A 61 -14.35 -14.73 -7.63
N PHE A 62 -13.17 -14.43 -8.20
CA PHE A 62 -12.02 -15.34 -8.26
C PHE A 62 -11.56 -15.78 -6.87
N ASN A 63 -11.31 -17.07 -6.74
CA ASN A 63 -10.90 -17.74 -5.50
C ASN A 63 -11.88 -17.58 -4.31
N ARG A 64 -13.09 -17.07 -4.59
CA ARG A 64 -14.22 -16.99 -3.62
C ARG A 64 -15.42 -17.79 -4.05
N LYS A 65 -15.93 -17.54 -5.26
CA LYS A 65 -17.07 -18.21 -5.88
C LYS A 65 -16.64 -19.16 -6.99
N VAL A 66 -15.54 -18.86 -7.63
CA VAL A 66 -14.90 -19.70 -8.63
C VAL A 66 -13.43 -19.86 -8.29
N ILE A 67 -12.96 -21.10 -8.17
CA ILE A 67 -11.54 -21.42 -8.04
C ILE A 67 -10.98 -21.52 -9.46
N THR A 68 -9.94 -20.77 -9.76
CA THR A 68 -9.31 -20.75 -11.08
C THR A 68 -7.79 -20.92 -10.93
N GLU A 69 -7.34 -22.17 -11.04
CA GLU A 69 -5.90 -22.47 -10.99
C GLU A 69 -5.15 -21.83 -12.16
N PRO A 70 -5.66 -21.83 -13.42
CA PRO A 70 -4.95 -21.21 -14.54
C PRO A 70 -4.64 -19.73 -14.31
N PHE A 71 -5.60 -18.94 -13.79
CA PHE A 71 -5.34 -17.55 -13.42
C PHE A 71 -4.22 -17.43 -12.37
N ASN A 72 -4.31 -18.23 -11.29
CA ASN A 72 -3.30 -18.18 -10.24
C ASN A 72 -1.93 -18.58 -10.77
N ARG A 73 -1.86 -19.61 -11.63
CA ARG A 73 -0.62 -20.09 -12.23
C ARG A 73 0.01 -19.05 -13.15
N THR A 74 -0.75 -18.48 -14.09
CA THR A 74 -0.27 -17.44 -15.01
C THR A 74 0.31 -16.25 -14.26
N VAL A 75 -0.37 -15.78 -13.21
CA VAL A 75 0.10 -14.67 -12.38
C VAL A 75 1.36 -15.03 -11.59
N LEU A 76 1.40 -16.22 -10.99
CA LEU A 76 2.54 -16.63 -10.15
C LEU A 76 3.78 -16.97 -10.99
N GLU A 77 3.62 -17.51 -12.19
CA GLU A 77 4.72 -17.71 -13.15
C GLU A 77 5.36 -16.38 -13.52
N GLU A 78 4.57 -15.37 -13.85
CA GLU A 78 5.08 -14.04 -14.15
C GLU A 78 5.82 -13.40 -12.95
N ILE A 79 5.23 -13.45 -11.75
CA ILE A 79 5.85 -12.92 -10.54
C ILE A 79 7.14 -13.67 -10.19
N ALA A 80 7.21 -14.96 -10.45
CA ALA A 80 8.37 -15.78 -10.16
C ALA A 80 9.60 -15.42 -11.01
N HIS A 81 9.43 -14.70 -12.13
CA HIS A 81 10.57 -14.16 -12.90
C HIS A 81 11.32 -13.06 -12.16
N ASP A 82 10.63 -12.32 -11.28
CA ASP A 82 11.20 -11.18 -10.57
C ASP A 82 11.70 -11.55 -9.15
N ILE A 83 11.22 -12.65 -8.59
CA ILE A 83 11.50 -13.06 -7.22
C ILE A 83 12.41 -14.29 -7.19
N ASP A 84 13.60 -14.14 -6.58
CA ASP A 84 14.49 -15.27 -6.29
C ASP A 84 14.42 -15.63 -4.79
N PRO A 85 13.78 -16.76 -4.44
CA PRO A 85 13.68 -17.18 -3.04
C PRO A 85 15.03 -17.48 -2.35
N GLU A 86 16.08 -17.75 -3.13
CA GLU A 86 17.43 -18.03 -2.62
C GLU A 86 18.22 -16.76 -2.31
N SER A 87 17.88 -15.63 -2.96
CA SER A 87 18.57 -14.34 -2.80
C SER A 87 17.91 -13.41 -1.77
N HIS A 88 17.22 -13.95 -0.78
CA HIS A 88 16.49 -13.13 0.22
C HIS A 88 17.39 -12.19 1.03
N GLU A 89 18.69 -12.46 1.14
CA GLU A 89 19.67 -11.58 1.78
C GLU A 89 19.89 -10.27 1.00
N GLU A 90 19.62 -10.28 -0.30
CA GLU A 90 19.71 -9.12 -1.18
C GLU A 90 18.33 -8.55 -1.51
N GLN A 91 17.38 -9.43 -1.85
CA GLN A 91 16.04 -9.05 -2.29
C GLN A 91 15.02 -8.92 -1.14
N GLY A 92 15.33 -9.47 0.05
CA GLY A 92 14.39 -9.52 1.17
C GLY A 92 13.36 -10.64 1.03
N LYS A 93 12.25 -10.53 1.79
CA LYS A 93 11.22 -11.56 1.88
C LYS A 93 9.93 -11.13 1.22
N THR A 94 9.19 -12.11 0.71
CA THR A 94 7.90 -11.91 0.03
C THR A 94 6.73 -12.36 0.89
N LEU A 95 5.68 -11.54 0.94
CA LEU A 95 4.43 -11.84 1.62
C LEU A 95 3.26 -11.82 0.61
N ILE A 96 2.59 -12.97 0.44
CA ILE A 96 1.47 -13.14 -0.49
C ILE A 96 0.16 -13.24 0.28
N TYR A 97 -0.82 -12.41 -0.08
CA TYR A 97 -2.15 -12.40 0.53
C TYR A 97 -3.15 -13.22 -0.28
N ALA A 98 -3.60 -14.33 0.26
CA ALA A 98 -4.60 -15.21 -0.31
C ALA A 98 -6.03 -14.85 0.17
N VAL A 99 -7.05 -15.33 -0.55
CA VAL A 99 -8.47 -15.11 -0.21
C VAL A 99 -8.88 -15.89 1.04
N ASN A 100 -8.48 -17.16 1.10
CA ASN A 100 -8.78 -18.11 2.18
C ASN A 100 -7.66 -19.13 2.30
N ASP A 101 -7.80 -20.05 3.25
CA ASP A 101 -6.77 -21.05 3.57
C ASP A 101 -6.50 -22.03 2.42
N GLN A 102 -7.53 -22.48 1.71
CA GLN A 102 -7.44 -23.37 0.55
C GLN A 102 -6.73 -22.67 -0.64
N HIS A 103 -7.05 -21.40 -0.88
CA HIS A 103 -6.34 -20.61 -1.88
C HIS A 103 -4.85 -20.44 -1.50
N ALA A 104 -4.54 -20.29 -0.22
CA ALA A 104 -3.15 -20.24 0.25
C ALA A 104 -2.41 -21.56 -0.01
N ASP A 105 -3.06 -22.72 0.19
CA ASP A 105 -2.48 -24.03 -0.15
C ASP A 105 -2.22 -24.15 -1.68
N MET A 106 -3.16 -23.70 -2.50
CA MET A 106 -3.00 -23.69 -3.97
C MET A 106 -1.79 -22.83 -4.39
N ILE A 107 -1.68 -21.61 -3.89
CA ILE A 107 -0.54 -20.72 -4.18
C ILE A 107 0.77 -21.37 -3.79
N VAL A 108 0.86 -21.96 -2.58
CA VAL A 108 2.08 -22.66 -2.13
C VAL A 108 2.41 -23.83 -3.05
N SER A 109 1.41 -24.61 -3.47
CA SER A 109 1.62 -25.75 -4.38
C SER A 109 2.15 -25.30 -5.74
N ILE A 110 1.53 -24.29 -6.35
CA ILE A 110 1.94 -23.74 -7.64
C ILE A 110 3.37 -23.18 -7.56
N LEU A 111 3.69 -22.38 -6.55
CA LEU A 111 5.03 -21.81 -6.40
C LEU A 111 6.10 -22.89 -6.18
N LYS A 112 5.81 -23.91 -5.38
CA LYS A 112 6.73 -25.05 -5.21
C LYS A 112 6.97 -25.82 -6.51
N GLU A 113 5.95 -25.97 -7.33
CA GLU A 113 6.07 -26.57 -8.65
C GLU A 113 6.94 -25.71 -9.58
N ILE A 114 6.66 -24.41 -9.70
CA ILE A 114 7.43 -23.46 -10.52
C ILE A 114 8.92 -23.50 -10.10
N TYR A 115 9.20 -23.34 -8.83
CA TYR A 115 10.57 -23.28 -8.34
C TYR A 115 11.28 -24.64 -8.21
N SER A 116 10.55 -25.75 -8.31
CA SER A 116 11.16 -27.09 -8.32
C SER A 116 12.11 -27.28 -9.50
N GLU A 117 11.83 -26.64 -10.64
CA GLU A 117 12.67 -26.71 -11.84
C GLU A 117 14.00 -25.98 -11.65
N THR A 118 14.06 -24.98 -10.77
CA THR A 118 15.28 -24.21 -10.46
C THR A 118 16.04 -24.74 -9.26
N GLY A 119 15.51 -25.76 -8.58
CA GLY A 119 16.16 -26.42 -7.45
C GLY A 119 16.07 -25.66 -6.11
N VAL A 120 15.12 -24.74 -6.00
CA VAL A 120 14.82 -24.01 -4.76
C VAL A 120 14.34 -24.98 -3.67
N ASP A 121 14.80 -24.78 -2.43
CA ASP A 121 14.41 -25.59 -1.30
C ASP A 121 12.89 -25.45 -1.02
N ASN A 122 12.23 -26.59 -0.78
CA ASN A 122 10.80 -26.61 -0.46
C ASN A 122 10.44 -25.81 0.82
N ASP A 123 11.39 -25.63 1.74
CA ASP A 123 11.21 -24.83 2.96
C ASP A 123 11.23 -23.31 2.69
N ALA A 124 11.66 -22.90 1.48
CA ALA A 124 11.66 -21.50 1.08
C ALA A 124 10.24 -20.92 0.96
N ILE A 125 9.23 -21.76 0.73
CA ILE A 125 7.83 -21.35 0.51
C ILE A 125 6.94 -21.99 1.56
N MET A 126 6.24 -21.18 2.36
CA MET A 126 5.41 -21.68 3.47
C MET A 126 4.07 -20.95 3.56
N LYS A 127 3.00 -21.72 3.85
CA LYS A 127 1.73 -21.16 4.30
C LYS A 127 1.83 -20.75 5.77
N ILE A 128 1.44 -19.52 6.08
CA ILE A 128 1.35 -19.01 7.46
C ILE A 128 -0.04 -18.44 7.67
N THR A 129 -0.96 -19.26 8.17
CA THR A 129 -2.37 -18.89 8.44
C THR A 129 -2.78 -19.38 9.83
N GLY A 130 -3.95 -18.96 10.29
CA GLY A 130 -4.48 -19.42 11.57
C GLY A 130 -4.76 -20.92 11.66
N SER A 131 -4.81 -21.64 10.52
CA SER A 131 -5.07 -23.09 10.44
C SER A 131 -3.80 -23.95 10.56
N VAL A 132 -2.62 -23.34 10.49
CA VAL A 132 -1.32 -24.05 10.58
C VAL A 132 -1.27 -24.93 11.81
N GLY A 133 -0.91 -26.21 11.61
CA GLY A 133 -0.84 -27.19 12.69
C GLY A 133 -2.19 -27.51 13.34
N GLY A 134 -3.30 -27.44 12.59
CA GLY A 134 -4.64 -27.70 13.08
C GLY A 134 -5.19 -26.55 13.96
N GLY A 135 -4.77 -25.31 13.71
CA GLY A 135 -5.19 -24.14 14.50
C GLY A 135 -4.44 -23.97 15.83
N ASN A 136 -3.34 -24.69 16.03
CA ASN A 136 -2.53 -24.55 17.23
C ASN A 136 -1.76 -23.23 17.23
N LYS A 137 -2.12 -22.32 18.14
CA LYS A 137 -1.51 -20.98 18.25
C LYS A 137 0.02 -21.02 18.40
N LYS A 138 0.58 -22.04 19.08
CA LYS A 138 2.03 -22.18 19.24
C LYS A 138 2.71 -22.46 17.89
N LYS A 139 2.15 -23.38 17.08
CA LYS A 139 2.68 -23.70 15.75
C LYS A 139 2.58 -22.51 14.79
N VAL A 140 1.50 -21.73 14.85
CA VAL A 140 1.39 -20.49 14.09
C VAL A 140 2.47 -19.50 14.49
N GLN A 141 2.70 -19.31 15.79
CA GLN A 141 3.76 -18.43 16.29
C GLN A 141 5.17 -18.93 15.93
N GLU A 142 5.40 -20.23 15.93
CA GLU A 142 6.66 -20.83 15.46
C GLU A 142 6.89 -20.56 13.98
N ALA A 143 5.87 -20.73 13.13
CA ALA A 143 5.96 -20.41 11.70
C ALA A 143 6.27 -18.92 11.45
N ILE A 144 5.61 -18.02 12.19
CA ILE A 144 5.91 -16.58 12.15
C ILE A 144 7.36 -16.30 12.59
N LYS A 145 7.81 -16.97 13.65
CA LYS A 145 9.16 -16.79 14.18
C LYS A 145 10.23 -17.29 13.20
N ARG A 146 9.96 -18.40 12.51
CA ARG A 146 10.81 -18.88 11.41
C ARG A 146 10.86 -17.85 10.29
N PHE A 147 9.72 -17.37 9.82
CA PHE A 147 9.67 -16.35 8.77
C PHE A 147 10.43 -15.07 9.12
N LYS A 148 10.42 -14.69 10.41
CA LYS A 148 11.12 -13.50 10.88
C LYS A 148 12.63 -13.67 11.02
N ASN A 149 13.11 -14.83 11.53
CA ASN A 149 14.47 -14.94 12.04
C ASN A 149 15.33 -15.97 11.30
N GLU A 150 14.74 -16.79 10.44
CA GLU A 150 15.46 -17.84 9.71
C GLU A 150 15.56 -17.47 8.22
N ARG A 151 16.56 -18.04 7.54
CA ARG A 151 16.68 -17.90 6.09
C ARG A 151 15.39 -18.30 5.39
N TYR A 152 14.83 -19.45 5.74
CA TYR A 152 13.57 -19.94 5.20
C TYR A 152 12.47 -19.97 6.27
N PRO A 153 11.24 -19.67 5.86
CA PRO A 153 10.78 -19.33 4.51
C PRO A 153 11.19 -17.92 4.08
N SER A 154 11.48 -17.75 2.80
CA SER A 154 11.65 -16.44 2.15
C SER A 154 10.34 -15.94 1.52
N ILE A 155 9.43 -16.86 1.15
CA ILE A 155 8.08 -16.56 0.67
C ILE A 155 7.05 -17.10 1.67
N ALA A 156 6.22 -16.22 2.23
CA ALA A 156 5.11 -16.58 3.10
C ALA A 156 3.76 -16.29 2.41
N VAL A 157 2.86 -17.28 2.42
CA VAL A 157 1.49 -17.11 1.92
C VAL A 157 0.53 -17.08 3.09
N THR A 158 -0.29 -16.03 3.17
CA THR A 158 -1.19 -15.80 4.29
C THR A 158 -2.58 -15.35 3.86
N VAL A 159 -3.56 -15.52 4.75
CA VAL A 159 -4.92 -15.00 4.56
C VAL A 159 -5.14 -13.72 5.37
N ASP A 160 -4.78 -13.78 6.65
CA ASP A 160 -4.97 -12.69 7.59
C ASP A 160 -3.97 -12.78 8.74
N LEU A 161 -2.86 -12.12 8.57
CA LEU A 161 -1.82 -11.98 9.61
C LEU A 161 -2.01 -10.73 10.48
N LEU A 162 -3.16 -10.02 10.34
CA LEU A 162 -3.41 -8.77 11.05
C LEU A 162 -3.50 -8.97 12.57
N THR A 163 -3.98 -10.13 13.00
CA THR A 163 -4.19 -10.45 14.41
C THR A 163 -2.92 -10.87 15.16
N THR A 164 -1.84 -11.18 14.44
CA THR A 164 -0.64 -11.81 15.02
C THR A 164 0.56 -10.89 15.22
N GLY A 165 0.43 -9.61 14.83
CA GLY A 165 1.50 -8.62 15.09
C GLY A 165 2.84 -8.96 14.40
N ILE A 166 2.82 -9.53 13.20
CA ILE A 166 4.05 -9.86 12.46
C ILE A 166 4.83 -8.59 12.18
N ASP A 167 6.03 -8.58 12.73
CA ASP A 167 7.03 -7.54 12.55
C ASP A 167 8.27 -8.17 11.91
N VAL A 168 8.31 -8.16 10.57
CA VAL A 168 9.41 -8.68 9.74
C VAL A 168 9.94 -7.54 8.86
N PRO A 169 11.00 -6.84 9.28
CA PRO A 169 11.55 -5.71 8.52
C PRO A 169 12.03 -6.08 7.12
N GLU A 170 12.47 -7.32 6.93
CA GLU A 170 12.97 -7.86 5.67
C GLU A 170 11.91 -8.03 4.58
N ILE A 171 10.61 -7.79 4.85
CA ILE A 171 9.58 -7.86 3.80
C ILE A 171 9.79 -6.71 2.82
N THR A 172 10.14 -7.04 1.59
CA THR A 172 10.36 -6.11 0.47
C THR A 172 9.34 -6.27 -0.64
N THR A 173 8.55 -7.34 -0.62
CA THR A 173 7.57 -7.63 -1.67
C THR A 173 6.24 -8.04 -1.08
N LEU A 174 5.17 -7.40 -1.53
CA LEU A 174 3.78 -7.75 -1.22
C LEU A 174 3.06 -8.17 -2.49
N VAL A 175 2.35 -9.30 -2.45
CA VAL A 175 1.53 -9.80 -3.57
C VAL A 175 0.08 -9.91 -3.12
N PHE A 176 -0.82 -9.22 -3.81
CA PHE A 176 -2.24 -9.22 -3.47
C PHE A 176 -3.03 -10.17 -4.37
N MET A 177 -3.10 -11.45 -4.00
CA MET A 177 -3.96 -12.45 -4.69
C MET A 177 -5.42 -12.38 -4.22
N ARG A 178 -5.81 -11.29 -3.53
CA ARG A 178 -7.18 -11.02 -3.08
C ARG A 178 -7.53 -9.55 -3.17
N ARG A 179 -8.74 -9.23 -3.60
CA ARG A 179 -9.27 -7.86 -3.50
C ARG A 179 -9.54 -7.45 -2.07
N VAL A 180 -9.20 -6.22 -1.74
CA VAL A 180 -9.39 -5.60 -0.43
C VAL A 180 -10.25 -4.36 -0.61
N LYS A 181 -11.49 -4.38 -0.11
CA LYS A 181 -12.42 -3.23 -0.23
C LYS A 181 -12.29 -2.21 0.90
N SER A 182 -11.60 -2.56 1.98
CA SER A 182 -11.38 -1.67 3.13
C SER A 182 -10.02 -1.01 3.03
N ARG A 183 -9.98 0.32 2.88
CA ARG A 183 -8.75 1.09 2.88
C ARG A 183 -7.93 0.89 4.16
N ILE A 184 -8.59 0.84 5.31
CA ILE A 184 -7.90 0.60 6.60
C ILE A 184 -7.21 -0.76 6.58
N LEU A 185 -7.89 -1.81 6.09
CA LEU A 185 -7.30 -3.13 5.96
C LEU A 185 -6.11 -3.13 4.99
N PHE A 186 -6.26 -2.47 3.85
CA PHE A 186 -5.20 -2.31 2.87
C PHE A 186 -3.97 -1.61 3.46
N GLU A 187 -4.15 -0.47 4.13
CA GLU A 187 -3.07 0.27 4.80
C GLU A 187 -2.39 -0.58 5.89
N GLN A 188 -3.14 -1.42 6.62
CA GLN A 188 -2.57 -2.36 7.58
C GLN A 188 -1.74 -3.46 6.91
N MET A 189 -2.16 -3.92 5.73
CA MET A 189 -1.41 -4.90 4.93
C MET A 189 -0.12 -4.28 4.38
N LEU A 190 -0.19 -3.06 3.83
CA LEU A 190 0.99 -2.29 3.41
C LEU A 190 1.96 -2.05 4.57
N GLY A 191 1.43 -1.72 5.75
CA GLY A 191 2.21 -1.46 6.95
C GLY A 191 3.14 -2.61 7.38
N ARG A 192 2.96 -3.81 6.85
CA ARG A 192 3.86 -4.95 7.10
C ARG A 192 5.20 -4.80 6.40
N ALA A 193 5.25 -4.10 5.27
CA ALA A 193 6.46 -3.89 4.50
C ALA A 193 7.08 -2.48 4.68
N THR A 194 6.49 -1.60 5.47
CA THR A 194 7.00 -0.22 5.61
C THR A 194 8.23 -0.09 6.50
N ARG A 195 8.64 -1.13 7.22
CA ARG A 195 9.80 -1.07 8.13
C ARG A 195 11.11 -0.87 7.39
N LEU A 196 11.98 -0.05 7.96
CA LEU A 196 13.38 0.04 7.52
C LEU A 196 14.09 -1.29 7.79
N CYS A 197 14.97 -1.67 6.88
CA CYS A 197 15.88 -2.80 7.04
C CYS A 197 17.25 -2.45 6.46
N PRO A 198 18.14 -1.81 7.26
CA PRO A 198 19.46 -1.41 6.79
C PRO A 198 20.34 -2.58 6.36
N ASP A 199 20.13 -3.76 6.94
CA ASP A 199 20.94 -4.95 6.68
C ASP A 199 20.86 -5.42 5.22
N ILE A 200 19.72 -5.19 4.56
CA ILE A 200 19.50 -5.49 3.13
C ILE A 200 19.38 -4.22 2.29
N HIS A 201 19.80 -3.07 2.81
CA HIS A 201 19.74 -1.76 2.12
C HIS A 201 18.35 -1.40 1.58
N LYS A 202 17.29 -1.78 2.30
CA LYS A 202 15.90 -1.57 1.89
C LYS A 202 15.56 -0.08 1.83
N THR A 203 15.30 0.42 0.63
CA THR A 203 14.88 1.81 0.35
C THR A 203 13.40 1.97 0.08
N HIS A 204 12.75 0.90 -0.41
CA HIS A 204 11.31 0.82 -0.73
C HIS A 204 10.86 -0.64 -0.66
N PHE A 205 9.60 -0.89 -0.99
CA PHE A 205 9.08 -2.23 -1.20
C PHE A 205 8.20 -2.29 -2.45
N GLU A 206 8.12 -3.47 -3.04
CA GLU A 206 7.37 -3.74 -4.25
C GLU A 206 5.95 -4.24 -3.94
N ILE A 207 5.01 -3.92 -4.82
CA ILE A 207 3.63 -4.41 -4.76
C ILE A 207 3.27 -5.06 -6.09
N TYR A 208 2.73 -6.28 -6.05
CA TYR A 208 2.12 -6.95 -7.19
C TYR A 208 0.61 -6.99 -6.99
N ASP A 209 -0.12 -6.42 -7.94
CA ASP A 209 -1.58 -6.29 -7.92
C ASP A 209 -2.25 -6.93 -9.14
N PRO A 210 -2.36 -8.27 -9.19
CA PRO A 210 -3.02 -8.97 -10.28
C PRO A 210 -4.55 -8.91 -10.22
N VAL A 211 -5.12 -8.38 -9.13
CA VAL A 211 -6.58 -8.39 -8.90
C VAL A 211 -7.19 -6.98 -8.88
N GLY A 212 -6.42 -5.93 -9.17
CA GLY A 212 -6.88 -4.55 -9.17
C GLY A 212 -7.35 -4.09 -7.78
N VAL A 213 -6.48 -4.21 -6.77
CA VAL A 213 -6.80 -3.76 -5.40
C VAL A 213 -7.02 -2.26 -5.36
N TYR A 214 -6.18 -1.50 -6.07
CA TYR A 214 -6.29 -0.04 -6.13
C TYR A 214 -7.63 0.41 -6.74
N ASP A 215 -8.11 -0.27 -7.78
CA ASP A 215 -9.42 -0.01 -8.39
C ASP A 215 -10.60 -0.39 -7.48
N SER A 216 -10.36 -1.35 -6.58
CA SER A 216 -11.38 -1.85 -5.66
C SER A 216 -11.50 -1.03 -4.37
N LEU A 217 -10.53 -0.16 -4.08
CA LEU A 217 -10.59 0.76 -2.96
C LEU A 217 -11.59 1.86 -3.30
N ASP A 218 -12.70 1.91 -2.57
CA ASP A 218 -13.68 2.98 -2.71
C ASP A 218 -12.96 4.34 -2.68
N PRO A 219 -13.16 5.22 -3.68
CA PRO A 219 -12.65 6.58 -3.60
C PRO A 219 -13.19 7.19 -2.31
N VAL A 220 -12.29 7.76 -1.50
CA VAL A 220 -12.67 8.44 -0.25
C VAL A 220 -13.39 9.72 -0.62
N ASN A 221 -14.62 9.61 -1.09
CA ASN A 221 -15.55 10.70 -1.13
C ASN A 221 -16.12 10.87 0.28
N THR A 222 -15.57 11.88 0.98
CA THR A 222 -16.23 12.75 1.98
C THR A 222 -17.07 12.13 3.09
N MET A 223 -17.01 10.84 3.35
CA MET A 223 -17.52 10.31 4.60
C MET A 223 -16.40 10.31 5.64
N LYS A 224 -16.51 11.23 6.61
CA LYS A 224 -15.82 11.08 7.90
C LYS A 224 -16.00 9.62 8.33
N SER A 225 -14.89 8.90 8.49
CA SER A 225 -14.89 7.50 8.89
C SER A 225 -15.70 7.33 10.17
N VAL A 226 -16.92 6.83 10.02
CA VAL A 226 -17.70 6.34 11.15
C VAL A 226 -17.02 5.03 11.55
N VAL A 227 -16.13 5.12 12.53
CA VAL A 227 -15.41 3.96 13.08
C VAL A 227 -16.43 3.10 13.82
N THR A 228 -17.05 2.18 13.11
CA THR A 228 -17.85 1.12 13.75
C THR A 228 -16.90 0.01 14.17
N ASN A 229 -16.83 -0.26 15.46
CA ASN A 229 -16.16 -1.46 15.95
C ASN A 229 -16.82 -2.68 15.27
N PRO A 230 -16.08 -3.52 14.51
CA PRO A 230 -16.64 -4.65 13.78
C PRO A 230 -17.41 -5.64 14.68
N ASN A 231 -17.07 -5.69 15.95
CA ASN A 231 -17.68 -6.60 16.94
C ASN A 231 -18.96 -6.05 17.57
N THR A 232 -19.30 -4.77 17.41
CA THR A 232 -20.53 -4.20 17.95
C THR A 232 -21.73 -4.72 17.15
N THR A 233 -22.72 -5.36 17.80
CA THR A 233 -23.91 -5.89 17.15
C THR A 233 -24.90 -4.79 16.78
N PHE A 234 -25.87 -5.07 15.88
CA PHE A 234 -26.97 -4.13 15.63
C PHE A 234 -27.77 -3.90 16.91
N THR A 235 -28.02 -4.96 17.66
CA THR A 235 -28.72 -4.88 18.94
C THR A 235 -28.08 -3.89 19.89
N GLN A 236 -26.75 -3.96 20.08
CA GLN A 236 -26.00 -3.00 20.91
C GLN A 236 -26.06 -1.55 20.39
N LEU A 237 -26.02 -1.36 19.06
CA LEU A 237 -26.15 -0.03 18.46
C LEU A 237 -27.56 0.55 18.67
N ILE A 238 -28.60 -0.28 18.62
CA ILE A 238 -30.00 0.13 18.82
C ILE A 238 -30.28 0.42 20.30
N GLU A 239 -29.79 -0.39 21.22
CA GLU A 239 -29.86 -0.10 22.66
C GLU A 239 -29.17 1.24 22.98
N GLY A 240 -28.02 1.49 22.39
CA GLY A 240 -27.36 2.80 22.50
C GLY A 240 -28.21 3.95 21.95
N LEU A 241 -28.91 3.72 20.83
CA LEU A 241 -29.77 4.73 20.19
C LEU A 241 -31.01 5.07 21.04
N GLU A 242 -31.55 4.12 21.80
CA GLU A 242 -32.68 4.34 22.70
C GLU A 242 -32.42 5.36 23.80
N VAL A 243 -31.20 5.37 24.33
CA VAL A 243 -30.78 6.18 25.48
C VAL A 243 -30.26 7.57 25.07
N LEU A 244 -30.02 7.81 23.77
CA LEU A 244 -29.45 9.06 23.28
C LEU A 244 -30.53 10.11 23.02
N ASP A 245 -30.41 11.27 23.67
CA ASP A 245 -31.28 12.44 23.47
C ASP A 245 -30.58 13.61 22.73
N ASN A 246 -29.27 13.52 22.53
CA ASN A 246 -28.50 14.58 21.87
C ASN A 246 -28.46 14.35 20.36
N GLY A 247 -28.98 15.29 19.57
CA GLY A 247 -29.10 15.20 18.11
C GLY A 247 -27.81 14.86 17.37
N GLY A 248 -26.65 15.36 17.80
CA GLY A 248 -25.35 15.04 17.21
C GLY A 248 -24.90 13.59 17.49
N LYS A 249 -25.15 13.10 18.70
CA LYS A 249 -24.85 11.72 19.08
C LYS A 249 -25.81 10.74 18.42
N VAL A 250 -27.10 11.10 18.32
CA VAL A 250 -28.12 10.33 17.61
C VAL A 250 -27.73 10.17 16.14
N LYS A 251 -27.33 11.24 15.45
CA LYS A 251 -26.87 11.19 14.07
C LYS A 251 -25.67 10.26 13.90
N ASN A 252 -24.69 10.34 14.79
CA ASN A 252 -23.51 9.46 14.74
C ASN A 252 -23.90 7.99 14.92
N GLN A 253 -24.83 7.69 15.81
CA GLN A 253 -25.31 6.33 16.05
C GLN A 253 -26.08 5.78 14.85
N ILE A 254 -26.96 6.58 14.24
CA ILE A 254 -27.67 6.22 13.01
C ILE A 254 -26.66 5.93 11.88
N ASN A 255 -25.65 6.78 11.69
CA ASN A 255 -24.61 6.56 10.69
C ASN A 255 -23.84 5.24 10.92
N GLN A 256 -23.62 4.84 12.18
CA GLN A 256 -23.01 3.55 12.49
C GLN A 256 -23.92 2.37 12.09
N ILE A 257 -25.23 2.48 12.34
CA ILE A 257 -26.20 1.47 11.94
C ILE A 257 -26.26 1.36 10.40
N ILE A 258 -26.31 2.50 9.70
CA ILE A 258 -26.28 2.54 8.24
C ILE A 258 -25.02 1.86 7.69
N ALA A 259 -23.84 2.24 8.17
CA ALA A 259 -22.57 1.67 7.73
C ALA A 259 -22.50 0.14 7.97
N LYS A 260 -23.03 -0.32 9.10
CA LYS A 260 -23.11 -1.76 9.40
C LYS A 260 -24.13 -2.47 8.50
N LEU A 261 -25.25 -1.83 8.21
CA LEU A 261 -26.29 -2.38 7.33
C LEU A 261 -25.80 -2.46 5.88
N GLN A 262 -25.09 -1.45 5.38
CA GLN A 262 -24.45 -1.46 4.06
C GLN A 262 -23.46 -2.63 3.93
N ARG A 263 -22.64 -2.91 4.97
CA ARG A 263 -21.75 -4.08 4.99
C ARG A 263 -22.51 -5.40 5.00
N LYS A 264 -23.59 -5.47 5.77
CA LYS A 264 -24.42 -6.71 5.88
C LYS A 264 -25.14 -6.98 4.57
N LYS A 265 -25.73 -5.96 3.92
CA LYS A 265 -26.39 -6.02 2.62
C LYS A 265 -25.52 -6.73 1.57
N ARG A 266 -24.24 -6.37 1.48
CA ARG A 266 -23.28 -6.97 0.52
C ARG A 266 -23.08 -8.50 0.70
N LYS A 267 -23.52 -9.06 1.83
CA LYS A 267 -23.36 -10.47 2.20
C LYS A 267 -24.71 -11.20 2.35
N MET A 268 -25.82 -10.56 2.01
CA MET A 268 -27.15 -11.15 2.14
C MET A 268 -27.41 -12.09 0.96
N SER A 269 -27.89 -13.30 1.26
CA SER A 269 -28.45 -14.19 0.24
C SER A 269 -29.79 -13.66 -0.27
N SER A 270 -30.26 -14.13 -1.43
CA SER A 270 -31.57 -13.76 -1.97
C SER A 270 -32.71 -14.03 -0.99
N GLU A 271 -32.65 -15.13 -0.26
CA GLU A 271 -33.61 -15.44 0.81
C GLU A 271 -33.57 -14.42 1.97
N ALA A 272 -32.36 -14.00 2.36
CA ALA A 272 -32.18 -12.99 3.40
C ALA A 272 -32.70 -11.61 2.96
N VAL A 273 -32.57 -11.27 1.69
CA VAL A 273 -33.15 -10.05 1.10
C VAL A 273 -34.68 -10.14 1.09
N THR A 274 -35.25 -11.26 0.67
CA THR A 274 -36.73 -11.47 0.72
C THR A 274 -37.27 -11.33 2.14
N HIS A 275 -36.63 -11.96 3.12
CA HIS A 275 -36.99 -11.80 4.53
C HIS A 275 -36.83 -10.36 5.03
N PHE A 276 -35.81 -9.66 4.56
CA PHE A 276 -35.65 -8.24 4.90
C PHE A 276 -36.80 -7.40 4.37
N ILE A 277 -37.20 -7.61 3.11
CA ILE A 277 -38.35 -6.93 2.49
C ILE A 277 -39.65 -7.16 3.27
N ASP A 278 -39.91 -8.39 3.64
CA ASP A 278 -41.11 -8.76 4.41
C ASP A 278 -41.17 -8.04 5.76
N MET A 279 -40.03 -7.93 6.45
CA MET A 279 -39.96 -7.34 7.79
C MET A 279 -39.82 -5.82 7.80
N SER A 280 -39.28 -5.23 6.73
CA SER A 280 -39.06 -3.79 6.61
C SER A 280 -40.28 -3.02 6.09
N GLY A 281 -41.41 -3.71 5.87
CA GLY A 281 -42.64 -3.13 5.30
C GLY A 281 -42.54 -2.94 3.78
N GLY A 282 -41.90 -3.88 3.07
CA GLY A 282 -41.81 -3.91 1.61
C GLY A 282 -40.60 -3.20 1.01
N MET A 283 -39.63 -2.74 1.84
CA MET A 283 -38.46 -2.06 1.38
C MET A 283 -37.27 -3.03 1.25
N ASP A 284 -36.56 -2.98 0.12
CA ASP A 284 -35.29 -3.67 0.03
C ASP A 284 -34.19 -2.97 0.88
N PRO A 285 -33.05 -3.63 1.18
CA PRO A 285 -32.01 -3.05 2.01
C PRO A 285 -31.45 -1.72 1.47
N THR A 286 -31.48 -1.48 0.15
CA THR A 286 -31.01 -0.23 -0.47
C THR A 286 -31.97 0.90 -0.17
N GLN A 287 -33.26 0.68 -0.45
CA GLN A 287 -34.32 1.64 -0.20
C GLN A 287 -34.42 2.00 1.29
N PHE A 288 -34.22 1.01 2.16
CA PHE A 288 -34.24 1.24 3.61
C PHE A 288 -33.07 2.13 4.05
N ILE A 289 -31.86 1.89 3.53
CA ILE A 289 -30.66 2.70 3.80
C ILE A 289 -30.86 4.13 3.27
N GLU A 290 -31.32 4.29 2.03
CA GLU A 290 -31.57 5.61 1.41
C GLU A 290 -32.58 6.44 2.24
N LYS A 291 -33.61 5.79 2.80
CA LYS A 291 -34.54 6.47 3.71
C LYS A 291 -33.85 6.92 4.99
N LEU A 292 -33.06 6.06 5.64
CA LEU A 292 -32.34 6.44 6.85
C LEU A 292 -31.33 7.59 6.62
N GLU A 293 -30.76 7.70 5.42
CA GLU A 293 -29.81 8.75 5.04
C GLU A 293 -30.48 10.11 4.77
N ASN A 294 -31.71 10.08 4.24
CA ASN A 294 -32.41 11.28 3.76
C ASN A 294 -33.49 11.79 4.74
N GLU A 295 -33.91 11.00 5.72
CA GLU A 295 -34.91 11.39 6.72
C GLU A 295 -34.27 12.22 7.87
N PRO A 296 -35.06 13.09 8.53
CA PRO A 296 -34.64 13.72 9.79
C PRO A 296 -34.23 12.68 10.85
N ASN A 297 -33.28 13.03 11.72
CA ASN A 297 -32.67 12.07 12.67
C ASN A 297 -33.68 11.44 13.63
N ASP A 298 -34.72 12.15 14.02
CA ASP A 298 -35.83 11.68 14.85
C ASP A 298 -36.67 10.62 14.10
N VAL A 299 -37.02 10.88 12.85
CA VAL A 299 -37.77 9.94 11.99
C VAL A 299 -36.95 8.68 11.70
N ALA A 300 -35.66 8.85 11.38
CA ALA A 300 -34.74 7.73 11.17
C ALA A 300 -34.55 6.88 12.45
N LYS A 301 -34.46 7.53 13.61
CA LYS A 301 -34.42 6.86 14.94
C LYS A 301 -35.68 6.02 15.14
N ASP A 302 -36.87 6.61 14.96
CA ASP A 302 -38.15 5.91 15.14
C ASP A 302 -38.28 4.73 14.17
N ARG A 303 -37.84 4.87 12.91
CA ARG A 303 -37.81 3.81 11.91
C ARG A 303 -36.90 2.65 12.35
N ILE A 304 -35.71 2.92 12.86
CA ILE A 304 -34.80 1.90 13.37
C ILE A 304 -35.44 1.17 14.56
N LEU A 305 -36.00 1.92 15.49
CA LEU A 305 -36.61 1.36 16.68
C LEU A 305 -37.88 0.52 16.38
N ALA A 306 -38.66 0.91 15.37
CA ALA A 306 -39.81 0.14 14.91
C ALA A 306 -39.41 -1.19 14.25
N ASN A 307 -38.18 -1.31 13.76
CA ASN A 307 -37.65 -2.48 13.04
C ASN A 307 -36.61 -3.28 13.86
N LYS A 308 -36.65 -3.24 15.20
CA LYS A 308 -35.65 -3.91 16.08
C LYS A 308 -35.51 -5.40 15.80
N GLU A 309 -36.61 -6.10 15.57
CA GLU A 309 -36.60 -7.54 15.32
C GLU A 309 -35.88 -7.87 13.99
N LEU A 310 -36.01 -7.03 12.97
CA LEU A 310 -35.24 -7.14 11.72
C LEU A 310 -33.76 -7.10 11.99
N PHE A 311 -33.31 -6.13 12.77
CA PHE A 311 -31.89 -5.96 13.10
C PHE A 311 -31.34 -7.09 13.98
N ARG A 312 -32.15 -7.61 14.89
CA ARG A 312 -31.81 -8.78 15.71
C ARG A 312 -31.57 -10.01 14.83
N LEU A 313 -32.46 -10.27 13.88
CA LEU A 313 -32.29 -11.35 12.91
C LEU A 313 -31.06 -11.19 12.05
N LEU A 314 -30.69 -9.94 11.71
CA LEU A 314 -29.43 -9.66 10.99
C LEU A 314 -28.19 -9.98 11.84
N ASP A 315 -28.24 -9.86 13.16
CA ASP A 315 -27.15 -10.28 14.04
C ASP A 315 -27.07 -11.82 14.16
N GLU A 316 -28.21 -12.52 14.25
CA GLU A 316 -28.29 -13.99 14.40
C GLU A 316 -27.88 -14.74 13.11
N LYS A 317 -28.26 -14.24 11.93
CA LYS A 317 -27.83 -14.80 10.66
C LYS A 317 -26.36 -14.46 10.41
N LYS A 318 -25.44 -15.26 10.91
CA LYS A 318 -24.08 -15.38 10.37
C LYS A 318 -24.28 -15.78 8.91
N GLY A 319 -23.93 -14.87 8.00
CA GLY A 319 -23.96 -15.21 6.59
C GLY A 319 -23.15 -16.50 6.41
N HIS A 320 -23.81 -17.57 5.99
CA HIS A 320 -23.13 -18.78 5.55
C HIS A 320 -22.32 -18.38 4.31
N SER A 321 -21.03 -18.12 4.50
CA SER A 321 -20.06 -18.15 3.41
C SER A 321 -19.82 -19.62 3.08
N GLY A 322 -20.65 -20.19 2.21
CA GLY A 322 -20.55 -21.62 1.92
C GLY A 322 -21.60 -22.11 0.93
N GLY A 323 -21.89 -21.33 -0.10
CA GLY A 323 -22.48 -21.92 -1.32
C GLY A 323 -21.42 -22.74 -2.06
N PRO A 324 -21.85 -23.67 -2.92
CA PRO A 324 -20.93 -24.44 -3.75
C PRO A 324 -20.03 -23.51 -4.56
N ILE A 325 -18.74 -23.84 -4.62
CA ILE A 325 -17.72 -23.06 -5.33
C ILE A 325 -17.47 -23.76 -6.66
N VAL A 326 -17.52 -23.01 -7.74
CA VAL A 326 -17.18 -23.55 -9.08
C VAL A 326 -15.67 -23.70 -9.20
N ILE A 327 -15.21 -24.80 -9.76
CA ILE A 327 -13.81 -24.97 -10.18
C ILE A 327 -13.75 -24.73 -11.69
N SER A 328 -12.95 -23.76 -12.11
CA SER A 328 -12.75 -23.45 -13.53
C SER A 328 -11.38 -23.96 -13.99
N ASP A 329 -11.40 -24.68 -15.08
CA ASP A 329 -10.24 -25.16 -15.84
C ASP A 329 -9.96 -24.32 -17.10
N LYS A 330 -10.67 -23.20 -17.27
CA LYS A 330 -10.46 -22.32 -18.42
C LYS A 330 -9.06 -21.77 -18.40
N GLU A 331 -8.34 -21.98 -19.51
CA GLU A 331 -6.98 -21.49 -19.71
C GLU A 331 -6.91 -19.98 -19.57
N ASP A 332 -5.82 -19.49 -19.03
CA ASP A 332 -5.52 -18.07 -18.90
C ASP A 332 -4.23 -17.70 -19.64
N GLU A 333 -4.11 -16.45 -20.01
CA GLU A 333 -2.96 -15.90 -20.72
C GLU A 333 -2.67 -14.49 -20.17
N LEU A 334 -1.38 -14.21 -19.93
CA LEU A 334 -0.94 -12.88 -19.55
C LEU A 334 -1.11 -11.91 -20.72
N ILE A 335 -1.86 -10.85 -20.53
CA ILE A 335 -2.03 -9.77 -21.51
C ILE A 335 -0.95 -8.71 -21.33
N SER A 336 -0.72 -8.27 -20.08
CA SER A 336 0.25 -7.23 -19.79
C SER A 336 0.76 -7.31 -18.35
N HIS A 337 2.02 -6.90 -18.19
CA HIS A 337 2.64 -6.61 -16.91
C HIS A 337 3.22 -5.18 -16.99
N THR A 338 2.63 -4.26 -16.26
CA THR A 338 2.96 -2.83 -16.31
C THR A 338 3.09 -2.27 -14.89
N ARG A 339 3.67 -1.08 -14.76
CA ARG A 339 3.65 -0.33 -13.50
C ARG A 339 2.46 0.61 -13.49
N GLY A 340 1.72 0.65 -12.36
CA GLY A 340 0.57 1.57 -12.18
C GLY A 340 1.02 2.92 -11.62
N TYR A 341 0.75 3.99 -12.36
CA TYR A 341 1.09 5.37 -11.99
C TYR A 341 -0.16 6.19 -11.63
N GLY A 342 -1.07 5.62 -10.85
CA GLY A 342 -2.33 6.28 -10.50
C GLY A 342 -3.22 6.45 -11.74
N ASN A 343 -3.51 7.70 -12.15
CA ASN A 343 -4.32 7.98 -13.34
C ASN A 343 -3.54 7.88 -14.66
N GLY A 344 -2.22 7.67 -14.65
CA GLY A 344 -1.37 7.55 -15.83
C GLY A 344 -1.18 6.08 -16.21
N GLU A 345 -1.41 5.75 -17.50
CA GLU A 345 -1.17 4.40 -18.01
C GLU A 345 0.32 4.16 -18.33
N LYS A 346 1.09 5.26 -18.53
CA LYS A 346 2.51 5.21 -18.92
C LYS A 346 3.35 6.11 -18.03
N PRO A 347 4.66 5.79 -17.89
CA PRO A 347 5.60 6.64 -17.15
C PRO A 347 5.64 8.10 -17.66
N GLU A 348 5.53 8.28 -18.99
CA GLU A 348 5.52 9.59 -19.64
C GLU A 348 4.37 10.45 -19.16
N ASP A 349 3.14 9.89 -19.14
CA ASP A 349 1.93 10.59 -18.71
C ASP A 349 2.05 11.06 -17.25
N TYR A 350 2.65 10.25 -16.40
CA TYR A 350 2.89 10.58 -14.99
C TYR A 350 3.89 11.73 -14.83
N LEU A 351 4.99 11.71 -15.60
CA LEU A 351 6.00 12.74 -15.58
C LEU A 351 5.49 14.05 -16.19
N ASP A 352 4.68 13.99 -17.24
CA ASP A 352 4.01 15.14 -17.84
C ASP A 352 3.00 15.77 -16.87
N ALA A 353 2.22 14.95 -16.16
CA ALA A 353 1.31 15.42 -15.12
C ALA A 353 2.07 16.10 -13.97
N PHE A 354 3.20 15.54 -13.54
CA PHE A 354 4.07 16.15 -12.54
C PHE A 354 4.63 17.48 -13.02
N SER A 355 5.13 17.55 -14.26
CA SER A 355 5.64 18.77 -14.87
C SER A 355 4.56 19.86 -14.92
N ALA A 356 3.36 19.51 -15.40
CA ALA A 356 2.22 20.42 -15.44
C ALA A 356 1.84 20.94 -14.06
N TYR A 357 1.79 20.04 -13.06
CA TYR A 357 1.49 20.41 -11.68
C TYR A 357 2.51 21.41 -11.11
N VAL A 358 3.81 21.11 -11.23
CA VAL A 358 4.88 21.98 -10.72
C VAL A 358 4.82 23.35 -11.39
N ASN A 359 4.70 23.41 -12.71
CA ASN A 359 4.66 24.67 -13.45
C ASN A 359 3.43 25.52 -13.11
N THR A 360 2.28 24.90 -12.94
CA THR A 360 1.04 25.61 -12.58
C THR A 360 1.12 26.18 -11.17
N ASN A 361 1.67 25.42 -10.21
CA ASN A 361 1.65 25.79 -8.80
C ASN A 361 2.95 26.49 -8.31
N MET A 362 3.92 26.70 -9.19
CA MET A 362 5.23 27.27 -8.83
C MET A 362 5.13 28.64 -8.15
N ASN A 363 4.14 29.46 -8.51
CA ASN A 363 3.94 30.78 -7.92
C ASN A 363 2.98 30.77 -6.72
N GLU A 364 2.19 29.71 -6.57
CA GLU A 364 1.19 29.59 -5.48
C GLU A 364 1.79 28.90 -4.25
N ILE A 365 2.67 27.91 -4.45
CA ILE A 365 3.32 27.16 -3.38
C ILE A 365 4.71 27.77 -3.12
N ALA A 366 4.86 28.49 -2.02
CA ALA A 366 6.11 29.18 -1.68
C ALA A 366 7.34 28.29 -1.71
N ALA A 367 7.23 27.04 -1.22
CA ALA A 367 8.32 26.07 -1.22
C ALA A 367 8.73 25.64 -2.65
N LEU A 368 7.78 25.50 -3.60
CA LEU A 368 8.11 25.26 -5.02
C LEU A 368 8.89 26.42 -5.62
N ASN A 369 8.46 27.66 -5.34
CA ASN A 369 9.17 28.85 -5.80
C ASN A 369 10.60 28.89 -5.25
N ILE A 370 10.80 28.63 -3.96
CA ILE A 370 12.12 28.58 -3.32
C ILE A 370 13.00 27.52 -3.99
N VAL A 371 12.48 26.30 -4.21
CA VAL A 371 13.20 25.20 -4.87
C VAL A 371 13.70 25.61 -6.26
N CYS A 372 12.88 26.32 -7.04
CA CYS A 372 13.23 26.73 -8.40
C CYS A 372 14.16 27.93 -8.46
N THR A 373 13.99 28.92 -7.57
CA THR A 373 14.68 30.21 -7.62
C THR A 373 15.85 30.34 -6.65
N ARG A 374 15.70 29.81 -5.44
CA ARG A 374 16.66 29.99 -4.32
C ARG A 374 16.79 28.72 -3.47
N PRO A 375 17.13 27.56 -4.06
CA PRO A 375 17.11 26.28 -3.34
C PRO A 375 17.98 26.24 -2.07
N LYS A 376 19.02 27.07 -2.00
CA LYS A 376 19.87 27.22 -0.80
C LYS A 376 19.16 27.79 0.42
N ASP A 377 18.03 28.50 0.21
CA ASP A 377 17.21 29.11 1.28
C ASP A 377 16.12 28.16 1.78
N LEU A 378 16.00 26.97 1.20
CA LEU A 378 14.98 25.97 1.54
C LEU A 378 15.26 25.41 2.95
N THR A 379 14.24 25.45 3.81
CA THR A 379 14.31 24.83 5.13
C THR A 379 13.83 23.37 5.11
N ARG A 380 14.17 22.60 6.13
CA ARG A 380 13.68 21.22 6.30
C ARG A 380 12.17 21.17 6.43
N GLU A 381 11.58 22.15 7.10
CA GLU A 381 10.12 22.27 7.29
C GLU A 381 9.41 22.57 5.97
N ASP A 382 9.97 23.49 5.15
CA ASP A 382 9.46 23.79 3.82
C ASP A 382 9.49 22.55 2.93
N LEU A 383 10.62 21.82 2.94
CA LEU A 383 10.79 20.60 2.17
C LEU A 383 9.81 19.49 2.62
N LYS A 384 9.64 19.32 3.95
CA LYS A 384 8.67 18.37 4.51
C LYS A 384 7.26 18.71 4.08
N SER A 385 6.86 19.98 4.19
CA SER A 385 5.53 20.45 3.78
C SER A 385 5.29 20.25 2.29
N LEU A 386 6.30 20.55 1.47
CA LEU A 386 6.23 20.35 0.02
C LEU A 386 6.09 18.87 -0.35
N ARG A 387 6.87 17.98 0.25
CA ARG A 387 6.74 16.54 0.03
C ARG A 387 5.34 16.03 0.40
N LEU A 388 4.75 16.50 1.50
CA LEU A 388 3.39 16.15 1.91
C LEU A 388 2.35 16.62 0.89
N ILE A 389 2.53 17.81 0.30
CA ILE A 389 1.64 18.34 -0.74
C ILE A 389 1.74 17.46 -1.99
N LEU A 390 2.95 17.23 -2.49
CA LEU A 390 3.19 16.40 -3.68
C LEU A 390 2.65 14.97 -3.51
N ASP A 391 2.85 14.39 -2.34
CA ASP A 391 2.37 13.05 -2.02
C ASP A 391 0.82 12.94 -2.01
N ARG A 392 0.13 14.01 -1.57
CA ARG A 392 -1.35 14.08 -1.65
C ARG A 392 -1.85 14.14 -3.08
N GLU A 393 -1.10 14.78 -3.95
CA GLU A 393 -1.37 14.86 -5.39
C GLU A 393 -0.92 13.60 -6.16
N GLY A 394 -0.38 12.60 -5.46
CA GLY A 394 0.06 11.33 -6.03
C GLY A 394 1.49 11.34 -6.58
N PHE A 395 2.29 12.38 -6.29
CA PHE A 395 3.67 12.48 -6.78
C PHE A 395 4.67 12.14 -5.67
N THR A 396 5.18 10.91 -5.64
CA THR A 396 6.23 10.49 -4.73
C THR A 396 7.61 10.48 -5.41
N GLN A 397 8.65 10.75 -4.62
CA GLN A 397 10.03 10.73 -5.13
C GLN A 397 10.39 9.37 -5.74
N GLN A 398 9.97 8.28 -5.10
CA GLN A 398 10.24 6.92 -5.58
C GLN A 398 9.59 6.68 -6.94
N GLN A 399 8.30 6.91 -7.08
CA GLN A 399 7.58 6.71 -8.33
C GLN A 399 8.10 7.59 -9.47
N LEU A 400 8.50 8.83 -9.17
CA LEU A 400 9.13 9.71 -10.16
C LEU A 400 10.47 9.16 -10.66
N ASN A 401 11.31 8.64 -9.76
CA ASN A 401 12.57 8.01 -10.14
C ASN A 401 12.33 6.75 -10.98
N THR A 402 11.39 5.92 -10.59
CA THR A 402 11.02 4.71 -11.34
C THR A 402 10.50 5.05 -12.74
N ALA A 403 9.62 6.05 -12.86
CA ALA A 403 9.11 6.50 -14.16
C ALA A 403 10.25 7.00 -15.07
N ILE A 404 11.20 7.76 -14.53
CA ILE A 404 12.38 8.23 -15.28
C ILE A 404 13.26 7.05 -15.71
N SER A 405 13.54 6.11 -14.81
CA SER A 405 14.35 4.93 -15.09
C SER A 405 13.74 4.10 -16.23
N GLN A 406 12.42 3.91 -16.22
CA GLN A 406 11.73 3.20 -17.32
C GLN A 406 11.81 3.91 -18.66
N MET A 407 11.81 5.26 -18.67
CA MET A 407 11.93 6.02 -19.92
C MET A 407 13.36 6.07 -20.46
N THR A 408 14.34 6.15 -19.58
CA THR A 408 15.74 6.40 -19.96
C THR A 408 16.61 5.15 -19.99
N ASN A 409 16.14 4.05 -19.43
CA ASN A 409 16.91 2.84 -19.10
C ASN A 409 18.15 3.15 -18.22
N GLU A 410 18.08 4.21 -17.42
CA GLU A 410 19.13 4.62 -16.49
C GLU A 410 18.57 4.72 -15.08
N GLU A 411 19.17 4.09 -14.11
CA GLU A 411 18.83 4.24 -12.71
C GLU A 411 19.44 5.53 -12.14
N ILE A 412 18.60 6.56 -12.02
CA ILE A 412 19.00 7.84 -11.43
C ILE A 412 18.21 8.03 -10.12
N ALA A 413 18.86 7.77 -9.00
CA ALA A 413 18.28 8.04 -7.67
C ALA A 413 18.41 9.55 -7.35
N ALA A 414 17.49 10.36 -7.90
CA ALA A 414 17.44 11.80 -7.68
C ALA A 414 16.57 12.15 -6.48
N ASP A 415 16.91 13.22 -5.76
CA ASP A 415 16.05 13.75 -4.70
C ASP A 415 14.93 14.63 -5.28
N ILE A 416 13.90 14.87 -4.46
CA ILE A 416 12.70 15.60 -4.90
C ILE A 416 13.01 17.03 -5.38
N ILE A 417 14.03 17.68 -4.82
CA ILE A 417 14.47 19.03 -5.24
C ILE A 417 14.96 18.99 -6.68
N SER A 418 15.76 17.98 -7.02
CA SER A 418 16.28 17.79 -8.37
C SER A 418 15.21 17.48 -9.40
N LEU A 419 14.25 16.64 -9.00
CA LEU A 419 13.13 16.29 -9.84
C LEU A 419 12.27 17.53 -10.13
N ILE A 420 11.92 18.32 -9.12
CA ILE A 420 11.20 19.58 -9.29
C ILE A 420 11.98 20.53 -10.22
N ARG A 421 13.26 20.76 -9.96
CA ARG A 421 14.09 21.65 -10.79
C ARG A 421 14.24 21.16 -12.24
N ARG A 422 14.35 19.84 -12.44
CA ARG A 422 14.36 19.24 -13.78
C ARG A 422 13.11 19.59 -14.58
N TYR A 423 11.94 19.39 -13.99
CA TYR A 423 10.66 19.55 -14.67
C TYR A 423 10.13 21.00 -14.69
N ALA A 424 10.56 21.85 -13.75
CA ALA A 424 10.18 23.27 -13.71
C ALA A 424 11.09 24.16 -14.55
N ILE A 425 12.41 23.95 -14.50
CA ILE A 425 13.40 24.87 -15.07
C ILE A 425 14.45 24.18 -15.95
N GLY A 426 14.27 22.90 -16.29
CA GLY A 426 15.14 22.16 -17.19
C GLY A 426 16.53 21.84 -16.64
N SER A 427 16.74 21.86 -15.31
CA SER A 427 18.02 21.51 -14.69
C SER A 427 18.47 20.10 -15.05
N VAL A 428 19.79 19.89 -15.10
CA VAL A 428 20.35 18.56 -15.36
C VAL A 428 20.04 17.63 -14.19
N LEU A 429 19.49 16.46 -14.49
CA LEU A 429 19.22 15.44 -13.51
C LEU A 429 20.50 14.67 -13.21
N ILE A 430 20.91 14.67 -11.94
CA ILE A 430 22.03 13.88 -11.42
C ILE A 430 21.59 13.20 -10.13
N SER A 431 22.18 12.04 -9.81
CA SER A 431 21.84 11.34 -8.58
C SER A 431 22.14 12.19 -7.36
N HIS A 432 21.38 11.98 -6.30
CA HIS A 432 21.54 12.68 -5.02
C HIS A 432 22.98 12.55 -4.49
N GLU A 433 23.52 11.35 -4.49
CA GLU A 433 24.88 11.06 -4.08
C GLU A 433 25.92 11.82 -4.92
N ALA A 434 25.82 11.76 -6.25
CA ALA A 434 26.76 12.42 -7.14
C ALA A 434 26.76 13.94 -6.95
N ARG A 435 25.58 14.53 -6.65
CA ARG A 435 25.46 15.95 -6.36
C ARG A 435 26.20 16.32 -5.08
N ILE A 436 25.99 15.57 -4.00
CA ILE A 436 26.63 15.82 -2.70
C ILE A 436 28.15 15.72 -2.85
N ARG A 437 28.64 14.65 -3.46
CA ARG A 437 30.08 14.45 -3.68
C ARG A 437 30.71 15.61 -4.49
N LYS A 438 30.03 16.03 -5.57
CA LYS A 438 30.47 17.15 -6.40
C LYS A 438 30.51 18.48 -5.63
N ALA A 439 29.52 18.73 -4.77
CA ALA A 439 29.47 19.92 -3.94
C ALA A 439 30.59 19.94 -2.90
N VAL A 440 30.80 18.80 -2.21
CA VAL A 440 31.90 18.64 -1.25
C VAL A 440 33.26 18.78 -1.92
N GLU A 441 33.45 18.20 -3.10
CA GLU A 441 34.70 18.39 -3.86
C GLU A 441 34.97 19.86 -4.22
N LYS A 442 33.93 20.60 -4.65
CA LYS A 442 34.07 22.04 -4.93
C LYS A 442 34.48 22.80 -3.67
N LEU A 443 33.81 22.53 -2.55
CA LEU A 443 34.11 23.15 -1.26
C LEU A 443 35.57 22.88 -0.82
N VAL A 444 36.01 21.61 -0.90
CA VAL A 444 37.38 21.22 -0.53
C VAL A 444 38.42 21.81 -1.44
N LYS A 445 38.12 22.03 -2.74
CA LYS A 445 39.00 22.71 -3.67
C LYS A 445 39.10 24.21 -3.43
N ALA A 446 38.05 24.84 -2.94
CA ALA A 446 37.98 26.27 -2.66
C ALA A 446 38.74 26.67 -1.37
N HIS A 447 38.87 25.74 -0.42
CA HIS A 447 39.44 25.99 0.89
C HIS A 447 40.56 25.01 1.24
N ARG A 448 41.45 25.45 2.14
CA ARG A 448 42.49 24.59 2.75
C ARG A 448 42.01 24.19 4.15
N PHE A 449 41.36 23.05 4.24
CA PHE A 449 40.85 22.54 5.53
C PHE A 449 41.92 21.76 6.30
N SER A 450 41.97 21.93 7.61
CA SER A 450 42.69 21.09 8.53
C SER A 450 42.09 19.66 8.58
N LYS A 451 42.85 18.72 9.10
CA LYS A 451 42.33 17.34 9.30
C LYS A 451 41.08 17.28 10.17
N GLN A 452 40.96 18.19 11.12
CA GLN A 452 39.79 18.26 12.01
C GLN A 452 38.56 18.82 11.33
N GLU A 453 38.70 19.89 10.53
CA GLU A 453 37.63 20.43 9.68
C GLU A 453 37.18 19.43 8.64
N MET A 454 38.11 18.72 7.98
CA MET A 454 37.78 17.66 7.02
C MET A 454 36.93 16.52 7.63
N ASN A 455 37.17 16.16 8.89
CA ASN A 455 36.35 15.15 9.56
C ASN A 455 34.89 15.64 9.76
N TRP A 456 34.71 16.93 10.01
CA TRP A 456 33.38 17.52 10.11
C TRP A 456 32.69 17.64 8.75
N ILE A 457 33.43 18.01 7.71
CA ILE A 457 32.89 18.02 6.32
C ILE A 457 32.41 16.64 5.92
N LYS A 458 33.15 15.56 6.21
CA LYS A 458 32.71 14.18 5.96
C LYS A 458 31.44 13.81 6.71
N ARG A 459 31.25 14.32 7.95
CA ARG A 459 30.00 14.10 8.69
C ARG A 459 28.84 14.87 8.09
N MET A 460 29.06 16.08 7.60
CA MET A 460 28.04 16.84 6.86
C MET A 460 27.69 16.14 5.55
N GLU A 461 28.68 15.60 4.83
CA GLU A 461 28.47 14.76 3.64
C GLU A 461 27.60 13.53 3.98
N THR A 462 27.96 12.77 5.00
CA THR A 462 27.17 11.61 5.47
C THR A 462 25.74 11.99 5.90
N TYR A 463 25.59 13.17 6.50
CA TYR A 463 24.26 13.69 6.85
C TYR A 463 23.45 13.97 5.59
N LEU A 464 24.01 14.65 4.61
CA LEU A 464 23.37 15.01 3.35
C LEU A 464 23.00 13.79 2.51
N MET A 465 23.71 12.65 2.63
CA MET A 465 23.32 11.40 1.94
C MET A 465 21.92 10.91 2.34
N ASN A 466 21.46 11.24 3.56
CA ASN A 466 20.14 10.88 4.08
C ASN A 466 19.15 12.05 4.05
N GLU A 467 19.64 13.28 3.91
CA GLU A 467 18.85 14.51 4.01
C GLU A 467 19.16 15.42 2.82
N SER A 468 18.14 16.07 2.25
CA SER A 468 18.35 16.94 1.08
C SER A 468 18.78 18.37 1.43
N VAL A 469 18.71 18.76 2.71
CA VAL A 469 18.95 20.14 3.17
C VAL A 469 19.85 20.15 4.40
N LEU A 470 20.88 20.97 4.40
CA LEU A 470 21.74 21.24 5.55
C LEU A 470 21.59 22.72 5.98
N ASN A 471 21.22 22.98 7.21
CA ASN A 471 21.21 24.32 7.81
C ASN A 471 21.93 24.34 9.16
N VAL A 472 22.27 25.52 9.67
CA VAL A 472 23.05 25.65 10.91
C VAL A 472 22.32 25.18 12.16
N LYS A 473 20.98 25.15 12.18
CA LYS A 473 20.18 24.69 13.31
C LYS A 473 20.35 23.20 13.58
N ILE A 474 20.61 22.43 12.54
CA ILE A 474 20.79 20.98 12.61
C ILE A 474 21.91 20.58 13.57
N PHE A 475 22.94 21.39 13.71
CA PHE A 475 24.06 21.10 14.62
C PHE A 475 23.64 21.06 16.09
N ASP A 476 22.55 21.75 16.47
CA ASP A 476 21.99 21.72 17.81
C ASP A 476 20.74 20.84 17.93
N GLU A 477 20.09 20.48 16.84
CA GLU A 477 18.85 19.68 16.79
C GLU A 477 19.13 18.19 16.58
N ASP A 478 20.02 17.83 15.64
CA ASP A 478 20.30 16.45 15.30
C ASP A 478 21.29 15.83 16.31
N VAL A 479 20.91 14.65 16.83
CA VAL A 479 21.66 13.92 17.86
C VAL A 479 23.11 13.67 17.46
N ARG A 480 23.36 13.38 16.16
CA ARG A 480 24.70 13.09 15.61
C ARG A 480 25.69 14.25 15.76
N PHE A 481 25.20 15.49 15.77
CA PHE A 481 26.00 16.69 15.98
C PHE A 481 25.91 17.22 17.40
N LYS A 482 24.72 17.21 17.99
CA LYS A 482 24.45 17.74 19.33
C LYS A 482 25.27 17.04 20.41
N GLU A 483 25.32 15.72 20.43
CA GLU A 483 26.12 14.95 21.40
C GLU A 483 27.62 15.21 21.30
N GLN A 484 28.08 15.72 20.17
CA GLN A 484 29.49 16.07 19.96
C GLN A 484 29.81 17.52 20.28
N GLY A 485 28.84 18.26 20.83
CA GLY A 485 29.02 19.61 21.35
C GLY A 485 28.30 20.70 20.57
N GLY A 486 27.48 20.33 19.56
CA GLY A 486 26.59 21.25 18.87
C GLY A 486 27.28 22.35 18.07
N PHE A 487 26.47 23.33 17.62
CA PHE A 487 26.94 24.44 16.78
C PHE A 487 28.18 25.14 17.35
N LYS A 488 28.14 25.56 18.62
CA LYS A 488 29.22 26.35 19.24
C LYS A 488 30.57 25.67 19.21
N LYS A 489 30.64 24.36 19.37
CA LYS A 489 31.90 23.61 19.37
C LYS A 489 32.41 23.42 17.95
N ILE A 490 31.52 23.09 17.03
CA ILE A 490 31.87 22.86 15.63
C ILE A 490 32.30 24.18 14.98
N ASP A 491 31.62 25.28 15.26
CA ASP A 491 31.93 26.60 14.74
C ASP A 491 33.34 27.08 15.15
N ARG A 492 33.77 26.78 16.41
CA ARG A 492 35.17 27.03 16.83
C ARG A 492 36.19 26.24 16.03
N VAL A 493 35.86 25.02 15.60
CA VAL A 493 36.74 24.21 14.74
C VAL A 493 36.94 24.91 13.39
N PHE A 494 35.87 25.52 12.86
CA PHE A 494 35.89 26.29 11.62
C PHE A 494 36.23 27.77 11.85
N GLN A 495 36.86 28.12 12.97
CA GLN A 495 37.30 29.46 13.29
C GLN A 495 36.20 30.55 13.21
N ASN A 496 34.99 30.16 13.63
CA ASN A 496 33.71 30.91 13.59
C ASN A 496 33.26 31.22 12.14
N GLN A 497 33.51 30.31 11.21
CA GLN A 497 33.08 30.39 9.82
C GLN A 497 32.10 29.25 9.42
N LEU A 498 31.62 28.48 10.36
CA LEU A 498 30.75 27.30 10.05
C LEU A 498 29.53 27.69 9.23
N GLU A 499 28.86 28.79 9.58
CA GLU A 499 27.68 29.28 8.85
C GLU A 499 28.03 29.62 7.38
N SER A 500 29.15 30.27 7.14
CA SER A 500 29.62 30.57 5.80
C SER A 500 29.93 29.30 4.99
N ILE A 501 30.57 28.32 5.62
CA ILE A 501 30.90 27.02 4.99
C ILE A 501 29.61 26.25 4.64
N VAL A 502 28.64 26.25 5.52
CA VAL A 502 27.33 25.60 5.24
C VAL A 502 26.60 26.29 4.09
N LEU A 503 26.59 27.62 4.07
CA LEU A 503 25.96 28.39 2.99
C LEU A 503 26.66 28.16 1.64
N GLU A 504 28.00 28.09 1.63
CA GLU A 504 28.77 27.79 0.44
C GLU A 504 28.53 26.37 -0.07
N LEU A 505 28.52 25.39 0.83
CA LEU A 505 28.16 24.00 0.51
C LEU A 505 26.77 23.90 -0.12
N ASN A 506 25.76 24.55 0.48
CA ASN A 506 24.41 24.60 -0.08
C ASN A 506 24.35 25.29 -1.45
N THR A 507 25.20 26.28 -1.67
CA THR A 507 25.33 26.94 -2.99
C THR A 507 25.86 25.95 -4.03
N TYR A 508 26.88 25.17 -3.67
CA TYR A 508 27.46 24.16 -4.58
C TYR A 508 26.52 22.94 -4.82
N LEU A 509 25.69 22.60 -3.87
CA LEU A 509 24.69 21.52 -4.05
C LEU A 509 23.74 21.80 -5.23
N TYR A 510 23.39 23.06 -5.47
CA TYR A 510 22.40 23.45 -6.48
C TYR A 510 22.99 24.33 -7.61
N ASP A 511 24.33 24.33 -7.75
CA ASP A 511 25.02 25.00 -8.83
C ASP A 511 25.01 24.13 -10.10
N ASP A 512 24.05 24.40 -10.98
CA ASP A 512 23.87 23.69 -12.26
C ASP A 512 24.89 24.07 -13.35
N GLY A 513 25.97 24.75 -12.97
CA GLY A 513 27.08 25.11 -13.92
C GLY A 513 26.73 26.17 -14.94
N GLY A 514 25.87 27.11 -14.57
CA GLY A 514 25.71 28.36 -15.34
C GLY A 514 24.94 28.27 -16.65
N LYS A 515 24.01 27.31 -16.79
CA LYS A 515 22.97 27.36 -17.82
C LYS A 515 21.67 27.88 -17.23
N THR A 516 21.63 29.16 -16.88
CA THR A 516 20.40 29.93 -16.91
C THR A 516 20.08 30.23 -18.37
N ALA A 517 18.99 29.68 -18.89
CA ALA A 517 18.46 30.04 -20.20
C ALA A 517 17.95 31.48 -20.17
#